data_ebf2e87d7470b49c4b7a0a4d703db0ee
#
_entry.id   ebf2e87d7470b49c4b7a0a4d703db0ee
#
_cell.length_a   1.000
_cell.length_b   1.000
_cell.length_c   1.000
_cell.angle_alpha   90.00
_cell.angle_beta   90.00
_cell.angle_gamma   90.00
#
_symmetry.space_group_name_H-M   'P 1'
#
loop_
_entity.id
_entity.type
_entity.pdbx_description
1 polymer ?
#
loop_
_entity_poly.entity_id
_entity_poly.type
_entity_poly.pdbx_seq_one_letter_code
_entity_poly.pdbx_strand_id
1 'polypeptide(L)'
;MMADGDDSELPAHLRTVAGALARTVARVPDRPFVDVDGLTLTYRQFDTEVGRYAAFLVELGVSRGDRVALMLPNCLEFLCAWMACARIGSLYVPINTDYRGDILRYQVDKADASFMIIDETYADRLAAVADGLPKLGSVVVRRSAGSTGEAAWTGPLRSHFALRDSCGYRLMAPLTAVECIAHTDLHSICFTSGTTGPSKGVLSTNCHVISFCMDWITANAYTEADVIYTPLPLFHAIAAWLGVLPTILVGGRIAIVERFSSGAYWSDVRRYGATVAHGIFSVIPILLKQPERADDAANPARVFYIGQQDAAFEQRFGCRIVNVYGSTETGAVTFIPFTAQAPVGSCGQPNARRFEVRVVDDSGQDVADGEVGELLVRAREPYTMMEGYYNDPAATAEAMRGGWFHTGDNARREADRWYFFVDRKKDAIRRRGENISSFELESVANQHPAVLESAAVAMPSELGEDDVKLFVVLRPGASVRHDALWAFCETRMPAFWVPRFIEFIDAMPRTPNQKVMKYELRRNALGGDLRERATPLRRELVQPQRSTGPAIPPATR
;
A
#
# COMPACT_ATOMS: atom_id res chain seq x y z
N MET A 1 17.27 -26.16 13.00
CA MET A 1 18.69 -25.81 13.13
C MET A 1 19.12 -25.31 11.76
N MET A 2 19.01 -23.98 11.53
CA MET A 2 19.51 -23.37 10.31
C MET A 2 21.01 -23.18 10.49
N ALA A 3 21.79 -23.56 9.47
CA ALA A 3 23.24 -23.49 9.51
C ALA A 3 23.71 -22.05 9.67
N ASP A 4 24.62 -21.81 10.60
CA ASP A 4 25.38 -20.57 10.74
C ASP A 4 26.19 -20.34 9.46
N GLY A 5 26.07 -19.15 8.86
CA GLY A 5 26.94 -18.67 7.81
C GLY A 5 26.35 -18.75 6.40
N ASP A 6 25.25 -18.03 6.15
CA ASP A 6 24.84 -17.72 4.78
C ASP A 6 25.48 -16.39 4.35
N ASP A 7 26.57 -16.49 3.57
CA ASP A 7 27.27 -15.35 2.93
C ASP A 7 26.41 -14.62 1.85
N SER A 8 25.13 -14.97 1.72
CA SER A 8 24.23 -14.45 0.69
C SER A 8 23.62 -13.08 1.04
N GLU A 9 23.78 -12.57 2.26
CA GLU A 9 23.19 -11.28 2.63
C GLU A 9 24.02 -10.11 2.11
N LEU A 10 23.32 -9.20 1.42
CA LEU A 10 23.92 -7.95 0.96
C LEU A 10 24.41 -7.13 2.16
N PRO A 11 25.71 -6.78 2.24
CA PRO A 11 26.25 -5.94 3.31
C PRO A 11 25.46 -4.64 3.49
N ALA A 12 25.30 -4.19 4.74
CA ALA A 12 24.46 -3.04 5.06
C ALA A 12 24.76 -1.79 4.19
N HIS A 13 26.05 -1.47 4.00
CA HIS A 13 26.47 -0.32 3.19
C HIS A 13 26.09 -0.39 1.71
N LEU A 14 25.73 -1.57 1.20
CA LEU A 14 25.23 -1.78 -0.17
C LEU A 14 23.71 -1.78 -0.27
N ARG A 15 23.00 -1.70 0.86
CA ARG A 15 21.52 -1.74 0.89
C ARG A 15 20.94 -0.38 0.53
N THR A 16 21.08 0.01 -0.74
CA THR A 16 20.44 1.22 -1.30
C THR A 16 19.58 0.86 -2.50
N VAL A 17 18.44 1.55 -2.65
CA VAL A 17 17.49 1.28 -3.74
C VAL A 17 18.10 1.59 -5.09
N ALA A 18 18.74 2.74 -5.26
CA ALA A 18 19.44 3.09 -6.49
C ALA A 18 20.59 2.12 -6.80
N GLY A 19 21.36 1.72 -5.77
CA GLY A 19 22.45 0.75 -5.89
C GLY A 19 21.96 -0.65 -6.27
N ALA A 20 20.78 -1.06 -5.78
CA ALA A 20 20.17 -2.33 -6.18
C ALA A 20 19.89 -2.38 -7.68
N LEU A 21 19.26 -1.34 -8.23
CA LEU A 21 19.00 -1.24 -9.67
C LEU A 21 20.31 -1.23 -10.47
N ALA A 22 21.26 -0.37 -10.10
CA ALA A 22 22.54 -0.24 -10.81
C ALA A 22 23.32 -1.56 -10.86
N ARG A 23 23.40 -2.31 -9.75
CA ARG A 23 24.04 -3.63 -9.70
C ARG A 23 23.36 -4.64 -10.61
N THR A 24 22.03 -4.66 -10.64
CA THR A 24 21.28 -5.61 -11.46
C THR A 24 21.37 -5.27 -12.94
N VAL A 25 21.33 -3.98 -13.30
CA VAL A 25 21.59 -3.52 -14.66
C VAL A 25 22.98 -3.95 -15.16
N ALA A 26 24.01 -3.82 -14.30
CA ALA A 26 25.35 -4.26 -14.65
C ALA A 26 25.44 -5.79 -14.85
N ARG A 27 24.65 -6.58 -14.10
CA ARG A 27 24.66 -8.05 -14.13
C ARG A 27 23.84 -8.62 -15.30
N VAL A 28 22.64 -8.08 -15.55
CA VAL A 28 21.68 -8.65 -16.51
C VAL A 28 20.96 -7.56 -17.33
N PRO A 29 21.70 -6.69 -18.06
CA PRO A 29 21.16 -5.48 -18.69
C PRO A 29 20.04 -5.75 -19.69
N ASP A 30 20.14 -6.81 -20.46
CA ASP A 30 19.26 -7.10 -21.59
C ASP A 30 18.12 -8.08 -21.25
N ARG A 31 18.06 -8.52 -19.95
CA ARG A 31 16.96 -9.35 -19.47
C ARG A 31 15.68 -8.51 -19.36
N PRO A 32 14.50 -9.04 -19.76
CA PRO A 32 13.22 -8.41 -19.49
C PRO A 32 13.03 -8.17 -17.99
N PHE A 33 12.68 -6.95 -17.61
CA PHE A 33 12.44 -6.56 -16.22
C PHE A 33 10.97 -6.35 -15.94
N VAL A 34 10.31 -5.46 -16.66
CA VAL A 34 8.94 -5.05 -16.34
C VAL A 34 8.01 -5.04 -17.53
N ASP A 35 6.82 -5.59 -17.33
CA ASP A 35 5.66 -5.42 -18.20
C ASP A 35 4.71 -4.43 -17.55
N VAL A 36 4.47 -3.30 -18.20
CA VAL A 36 3.59 -2.23 -17.70
C VAL A 36 3.10 -1.41 -18.89
N ASP A 37 1.86 -0.92 -18.84
CA ASP A 37 1.26 -0.09 -19.90
C ASP A 37 1.31 -0.73 -21.31
N GLY A 38 1.31 -2.07 -21.38
CA GLY A 38 1.44 -2.81 -22.64
C GLY A 38 2.86 -2.86 -23.21
N LEU A 39 3.85 -2.35 -22.49
CA LEU A 39 5.27 -2.36 -22.86
C LEU A 39 6.02 -3.39 -22.04
N THR A 40 7.03 -4.02 -22.64
CA THR A 40 8.04 -4.80 -21.93
C THR A 40 9.38 -4.08 -22.06
N LEU A 41 9.98 -3.72 -20.91
CA LEU A 41 11.31 -3.10 -20.87
C LEU A 41 12.34 -4.06 -20.26
N THR A 42 13.55 -4.05 -20.84
CA THR A 42 14.72 -4.67 -20.21
C THR A 42 15.24 -3.82 -19.05
N TYR A 43 16.10 -4.38 -18.21
CA TYR A 43 16.77 -3.64 -17.12
C TYR A 43 17.49 -2.39 -17.63
N ARG A 44 18.22 -2.48 -18.75
CA ARG A 44 18.91 -1.35 -19.39
C ARG A 44 17.93 -0.29 -19.88
N GLN A 45 16.86 -0.71 -20.55
CA GLN A 45 15.85 0.23 -21.03
C GLN A 45 15.16 0.96 -19.88
N PHE A 46 14.78 0.24 -18.84
CA PHE A 46 14.19 0.82 -17.64
C PHE A 46 15.15 1.79 -16.95
N ASP A 47 16.42 1.43 -16.77
CA ASP A 47 17.43 2.30 -16.20
C ASP A 47 17.62 3.60 -16.99
N THR A 48 17.54 3.51 -18.34
CA THR A 48 17.57 4.68 -19.21
C THR A 48 16.38 5.61 -18.96
N GLU A 49 15.16 5.06 -18.83
CA GLU A 49 13.96 5.86 -18.53
C GLU A 49 14.06 6.49 -17.12
N VAL A 50 14.55 5.74 -16.13
CA VAL A 50 14.84 6.26 -14.78
C VAL A 50 15.85 7.41 -14.85
N GLY A 51 16.91 7.26 -15.65
CA GLY A 51 17.91 8.32 -15.85
C GLY A 51 17.34 9.59 -16.48
N ARG A 52 16.46 9.44 -17.47
CA ARG A 52 15.75 10.58 -18.09
C ARG A 52 14.85 11.29 -17.08
N TYR A 53 14.11 10.49 -16.30
CA TYR A 53 13.21 11.04 -15.28
C TYR A 53 14.00 11.76 -14.16
N ALA A 54 15.16 11.22 -13.76
CA ALA A 54 16.05 11.85 -12.79
C ALA A 54 16.60 13.20 -13.31
N ALA A 55 17.06 13.27 -14.57
CA ALA A 55 17.49 14.51 -15.21
C ALA A 55 16.35 15.54 -15.24
N PHE A 56 15.13 15.12 -15.55
CA PHE A 56 13.94 15.97 -15.56
C PHE A 56 13.63 16.53 -14.17
N LEU A 57 13.67 15.71 -13.12
CA LEU A 57 13.46 16.19 -11.74
C LEU A 57 14.54 17.18 -11.31
N VAL A 58 15.80 16.94 -11.66
CA VAL A 58 16.91 17.89 -11.38
C VAL A 58 16.71 19.22 -12.11
N GLU A 59 16.27 19.20 -13.38
CA GLU A 59 15.93 20.42 -14.13
C GLU A 59 14.78 21.20 -13.48
N LEU A 60 13.83 20.52 -12.86
CA LEU A 60 12.76 21.13 -12.09
C LEU A 60 13.22 21.70 -10.74
N GLY A 61 14.47 21.49 -10.35
CA GLY A 61 15.06 21.96 -9.10
C GLY A 61 14.93 20.97 -7.94
N VAL A 62 14.52 19.72 -8.20
CA VAL A 62 14.50 18.68 -7.16
C VAL A 62 15.92 18.32 -6.77
N SER A 63 16.21 18.33 -5.49
CA SER A 63 17.51 18.08 -4.89
C SER A 63 17.43 16.96 -3.84
N ARG A 64 18.60 16.51 -3.38
CA ARG A 64 18.69 15.55 -2.27
C ARG A 64 17.94 16.05 -1.04
N GLY A 65 17.12 15.19 -0.45
CA GLY A 65 16.32 15.49 0.74
C GLY A 65 14.98 16.17 0.46
N ASP A 66 14.69 16.60 -0.77
CA ASP A 66 13.37 17.10 -1.13
C ASP A 66 12.32 15.98 -1.09
N ARG A 67 11.09 16.35 -0.80
CA ARG A 67 9.95 15.42 -0.74
C ARG A 67 9.11 15.58 -1.99
N VAL A 68 9.05 14.49 -2.75
CA VAL A 68 8.29 14.40 -4.01
C VAL A 68 7.06 13.52 -3.80
N ALA A 69 5.89 14.12 -3.76
CA ALA A 69 4.63 13.39 -3.65
C ALA A 69 4.28 12.74 -5.00
N LEU A 70 3.85 11.46 -4.98
CA LEU A 70 3.47 10.71 -6.17
C LEU A 70 2.02 10.23 -6.03
N MET A 71 1.12 10.79 -6.83
CA MET A 71 -0.28 10.39 -6.93
C MET A 71 -0.58 9.91 -8.35
N LEU A 72 -0.11 8.70 -8.64
CA LEU A 72 -0.15 8.08 -9.97
C LEU A 72 -0.82 6.69 -9.88
N PRO A 73 -1.52 6.24 -10.93
CA PRO A 73 -1.94 4.85 -11.05
C PRO A 73 -0.72 3.93 -11.22
N ASN A 74 -0.95 2.63 -11.28
CA ASN A 74 0.08 1.69 -11.71
C ASN A 74 0.47 1.99 -13.16
N CYS A 75 1.62 2.57 -13.37
CA CYS A 75 2.14 2.98 -14.68
C CYS A 75 3.67 3.05 -14.68
N LEU A 76 4.26 3.12 -15.86
CA LEU A 76 5.71 3.23 -16.03
C LEU A 76 6.26 4.48 -15.36
N GLU A 77 5.56 5.61 -15.48
CA GLU A 77 5.99 6.87 -14.88
C GLU A 77 6.07 6.82 -13.35
N PHE A 78 5.20 6.03 -12.68
CA PHE A 78 5.34 5.82 -11.24
C PHE A 78 6.70 5.18 -10.90
N LEU A 79 7.04 4.11 -11.60
CA LEU A 79 8.30 3.39 -11.40
C LEU A 79 9.52 4.28 -11.69
N CYS A 80 9.47 5.02 -12.80
CA CYS A 80 10.55 5.92 -13.20
C CYS A 80 10.73 7.06 -12.19
N ALA A 81 9.64 7.70 -11.76
CA ALA A 81 9.69 8.79 -10.78
C ALA A 81 10.22 8.33 -9.43
N TRP A 82 9.72 7.19 -8.92
CA TRP A 82 10.19 6.60 -7.67
C TRP A 82 11.69 6.27 -7.71
N MET A 83 12.14 5.56 -8.75
CA MET A 83 13.56 5.20 -8.91
C MET A 83 14.44 6.42 -9.19
N ALA A 84 13.91 7.45 -9.86
CA ALA A 84 14.59 8.72 -10.05
C ALA A 84 14.81 9.44 -8.72
N CYS A 85 13.79 9.50 -7.84
CA CYS A 85 13.95 10.02 -6.48
C CYS A 85 15.07 9.27 -5.73
N ALA A 86 15.08 7.93 -5.80
CA ALA A 86 16.15 7.14 -5.20
C ALA A 86 17.53 7.46 -5.79
N ARG A 87 17.64 7.73 -7.10
CA ARG A 87 18.91 8.05 -7.79
C ARG A 87 19.49 9.39 -7.37
N ILE A 88 18.65 10.40 -7.16
CA ILE A 88 19.07 11.76 -6.78
C ILE A 88 19.05 12.00 -5.26
N GLY A 89 18.61 11.02 -4.47
CA GLY A 89 18.55 11.12 -3.02
C GLY A 89 17.40 11.99 -2.48
N SER A 90 16.38 12.25 -3.28
CA SER A 90 15.12 12.83 -2.80
C SER A 90 14.22 11.75 -2.20
N LEU A 91 13.29 12.14 -1.31
CA LEU A 91 12.35 11.24 -0.67
C LEU A 91 11.08 11.14 -1.51
N TYR A 92 10.70 9.95 -1.90
CA TYR A 92 9.38 9.77 -2.50
C TYR A 92 8.31 9.63 -1.41
N VAL A 93 7.15 10.26 -1.68
CA VAL A 93 5.99 10.24 -0.80
C VAL A 93 4.81 9.67 -1.59
N PRO A 94 4.56 8.36 -1.51
CA PRO A 94 3.44 7.76 -2.24
C PRO A 94 2.10 8.21 -1.65
N ILE A 95 1.21 8.69 -2.51
CA ILE A 95 -0.14 9.13 -2.14
C ILE A 95 -1.16 8.19 -2.75
N ASN A 96 -2.07 7.69 -1.93
CA ASN A 96 -3.18 6.85 -2.39
C ASN A 96 -4.04 7.63 -3.40
N THR A 97 -4.25 7.05 -4.57
CA THR A 97 -5.00 7.66 -5.67
C THR A 97 -6.49 7.86 -5.38
N ASP A 98 -7.03 7.24 -4.34
CA ASP A 98 -8.42 7.44 -3.91
C ASP A 98 -8.59 8.65 -2.97
N TYR A 99 -7.51 9.23 -2.46
CA TYR A 99 -7.59 10.33 -1.51
C TYR A 99 -8.11 11.63 -2.16
N ARG A 100 -8.85 12.40 -1.37
CA ARG A 100 -9.44 13.68 -1.75
C ARG A 100 -9.68 14.54 -0.50
N GLY A 101 -9.97 15.84 -0.69
CA GLY A 101 -10.30 16.75 0.41
C GLY A 101 -9.22 16.81 1.47
N ASP A 102 -9.63 16.90 2.73
CA ASP A 102 -8.72 17.09 3.88
C ASP A 102 -7.70 15.96 4.05
N ILE A 103 -8.02 14.73 3.65
CA ILE A 103 -7.09 13.60 3.74
C ILE A 103 -5.92 13.80 2.76
N LEU A 104 -6.21 14.18 1.51
CA LEU A 104 -5.19 14.51 0.53
C LEU A 104 -4.35 15.70 0.98
N ARG A 105 -5.02 16.79 1.38
CA ARG A 105 -4.35 17.98 1.90
C ARG A 105 -3.43 17.65 3.05
N TYR A 106 -3.93 16.90 4.05
CA TYR A 106 -3.16 16.53 5.24
C TYR A 106 -1.86 15.78 4.89
N GLN A 107 -1.92 14.77 4.02
CA GLN A 107 -0.73 13.98 3.72
C GLN A 107 0.32 14.77 2.93
N VAL A 108 -0.09 15.55 1.95
CA VAL A 108 0.83 16.38 1.14
C VAL A 108 1.48 17.47 2.01
N ASP A 109 0.69 18.16 2.85
CA ASP A 109 1.17 19.19 3.76
C ASP A 109 2.05 18.61 4.88
N LYS A 110 1.60 17.51 5.53
CA LYS A 110 2.34 16.85 6.61
C LYS A 110 3.68 16.30 6.16
N ALA A 111 3.79 15.86 4.89
CA ALA A 111 5.04 15.42 4.30
C ALA A 111 5.99 16.58 3.98
N ASP A 112 5.56 17.84 4.10
CA ASP A 112 6.28 19.01 3.61
C ASP A 112 6.68 18.85 2.13
N ALA A 113 5.80 18.27 1.30
CA ALA A 113 6.08 18.04 -0.10
C ALA A 113 6.20 19.37 -0.86
N SER A 114 7.34 19.58 -1.50
CA SER A 114 7.59 20.76 -2.33
C SER A 114 7.33 20.52 -3.81
N PHE A 115 7.33 19.25 -4.21
CA PHE A 115 7.03 18.78 -5.55
C PHE A 115 5.96 17.70 -5.51
N MET A 116 5.12 17.65 -6.55
CA MET A 116 4.15 16.59 -6.71
C MET A 116 4.09 16.12 -8.17
N ILE A 117 4.01 14.81 -8.37
CA ILE A 117 3.74 14.20 -9.65
C ILE A 117 2.36 13.58 -9.55
N ILE A 118 1.44 14.02 -10.40
CA ILE A 118 0.03 13.62 -10.34
C ILE A 118 -0.47 13.21 -11.72
N ASP A 119 -1.34 12.20 -11.77
CA ASP A 119 -2.07 11.90 -13.00
C ASP A 119 -3.19 12.91 -13.25
N GLU A 120 -3.43 13.27 -14.51
CA GLU A 120 -4.46 14.25 -14.88
C GLU A 120 -5.85 13.89 -14.35
N THR A 121 -6.14 12.59 -14.19
CA THR A 121 -7.44 12.11 -13.66
C THR A 121 -7.69 12.49 -12.21
N TYR A 122 -6.66 12.89 -11.48
CA TYR A 122 -6.74 13.30 -10.07
C TYR A 122 -6.50 14.81 -9.88
N ALA A 123 -6.23 15.55 -10.96
CA ALA A 123 -5.87 16.97 -10.93
C ALA A 123 -6.92 17.84 -10.23
N ASP A 124 -8.21 17.58 -10.47
CA ASP A 124 -9.32 18.31 -9.83
C ASP A 124 -9.34 18.12 -8.30
N ARG A 125 -8.90 16.95 -7.81
CA ARG A 125 -8.81 16.69 -6.37
C ARG A 125 -7.71 17.53 -5.71
N LEU A 126 -6.58 17.72 -6.41
CA LEU A 126 -5.50 18.60 -5.94
C LEU A 126 -5.92 20.06 -6.00
N ALA A 127 -6.58 20.47 -7.09
CA ALA A 127 -7.09 21.83 -7.24
C ALA A 127 -8.06 22.23 -6.10
N ALA A 128 -8.91 21.29 -5.69
CA ALA A 128 -9.87 21.51 -4.60
C ALA A 128 -9.24 21.76 -3.22
N VAL A 129 -7.95 21.46 -3.04
CA VAL A 129 -7.23 21.61 -1.76
C VAL A 129 -5.99 22.50 -1.85
N ALA A 130 -5.77 23.12 -3.01
CA ALA A 130 -4.54 23.85 -3.34
C ALA A 130 -4.22 24.98 -2.36
N ASP A 131 -5.22 25.75 -1.91
CA ASP A 131 -5.06 26.83 -0.92
C ASP A 131 -4.46 26.34 0.41
N GLY A 132 -4.65 25.06 0.74
CA GLY A 132 -4.14 24.44 1.97
C GLY A 132 -2.75 23.82 1.82
N LEU A 133 -2.01 24.07 0.72
CA LEU A 133 -0.72 23.45 0.40
C LEU A 133 0.39 24.48 0.18
N PRO A 134 0.72 25.31 1.18
CA PRO A 134 1.62 26.45 1.00
C PRO A 134 3.07 26.07 0.66
N LYS A 135 3.49 24.81 0.93
CA LYS A 135 4.84 24.32 0.64
C LYS A 135 4.97 23.69 -0.74
N LEU A 136 3.85 23.29 -1.35
CA LEU A 136 3.84 22.69 -2.68
C LEU A 136 4.04 23.79 -3.74
N GLY A 137 5.20 23.82 -4.38
CA GLY A 137 5.53 24.84 -5.38
C GLY A 137 5.36 24.38 -6.81
N SER A 138 5.69 23.13 -7.10
CA SER A 138 5.74 22.59 -8.46
C SER A 138 4.93 21.30 -8.59
N VAL A 139 4.13 21.21 -9.66
CA VAL A 139 3.33 20.03 -9.97
C VAL A 139 3.63 19.56 -11.39
N VAL A 140 4.04 18.30 -11.49
CA VAL A 140 4.20 17.60 -12.75
C VAL A 140 2.92 16.78 -13.02
N VAL A 141 2.31 17.02 -14.16
CA VAL A 141 1.08 16.33 -14.53
C VAL A 141 1.36 15.26 -15.57
N ARG A 142 1.05 14.01 -15.24
CA ARG A 142 1.04 12.91 -16.19
C ARG A 142 -0.25 12.95 -17.01
N ARG A 143 -0.12 12.92 -18.32
CA ARG A 143 -1.26 12.88 -19.23
C ARG A 143 -1.51 11.46 -19.70
N SER A 144 -2.77 11.09 -19.76
CA SER A 144 -3.19 9.80 -20.32
C SER A 144 -2.90 9.73 -21.83
N ALA A 145 -2.60 8.54 -22.34
CA ALA A 145 -2.39 8.35 -23.76
C ALA A 145 -3.63 8.77 -24.57
N GLY A 146 -3.45 9.69 -25.53
CA GLY A 146 -4.53 10.24 -26.34
C GLY A 146 -5.19 11.52 -25.82
N SER A 147 -4.78 12.01 -24.65
CA SER A 147 -5.20 13.33 -24.17
C SER A 147 -4.60 14.43 -25.07
N THR A 148 -5.46 15.15 -25.79
CA THR A 148 -5.06 16.25 -26.70
C THR A 148 -5.63 17.57 -26.21
N GLY A 149 -4.80 18.62 -26.25
CA GLY A 149 -5.21 19.97 -25.87
C GLY A 149 -4.92 20.35 -24.41
N GLU A 150 -5.20 21.59 -24.08
CA GLU A 150 -5.09 22.10 -22.71
C GLU A 150 -6.34 21.70 -21.92
N ALA A 151 -6.18 20.88 -20.90
CA ALA A 151 -7.31 20.40 -20.12
C ALA A 151 -7.88 21.51 -19.24
N ALA A 152 -9.20 21.51 -19.01
CA ALA A 152 -9.90 22.52 -18.20
C ALA A 152 -9.37 22.65 -16.76
N TRP A 153 -8.75 21.59 -16.21
CA TRP A 153 -8.17 21.58 -14.87
C TRP A 153 -6.82 22.34 -14.76
N THR A 154 -6.11 22.60 -15.87
CA THR A 154 -4.83 23.31 -15.81
C THR A 154 -4.97 24.72 -15.27
N GLY A 155 -6.07 25.41 -15.57
CA GLY A 155 -6.34 26.76 -15.09
C GLY A 155 -6.35 26.87 -13.56
N PRO A 156 -7.17 26.09 -12.84
CA PRO A 156 -7.19 26.08 -11.38
C PRO A 156 -5.83 25.72 -10.75
N LEU A 157 -5.10 24.75 -11.29
CA LEU A 157 -3.79 24.40 -10.75
C LEU A 157 -2.71 25.47 -11.04
N ARG A 158 -2.74 26.11 -12.20
CA ARG A 158 -1.77 27.18 -12.59
C ARG A 158 -1.83 28.41 -11.70
N SER A 159 -2.98 28.68 -11.09
CA SER A 159 -3.10 29.81 -10.15
C SER A 159 -2.36 29.56 -8.82
N HIS A 160 -2.03 28.30 -8.51
CA HIS A 160 -1.39 27.90 -7.26
C HIS A 160 0.02 27.35 -7.45
N PHE A 161 0.31 26.65 -8.57
CA PHE A 161 1.52 25.88 -8.74
C PHE A 161 2.22 26.15 -10.09
N ALA A 162 3.55 25.98 -10.11
CA ALA A 162 4.30 25.87 -11.36
C ALA A 162 4.02 24.51 -12.01
N LEU A 163 3.30 24.49 -13.13
CA LEU A 163 2.91 23.25 -13.81
C LEU A 163 3.94 22.84 -14.88
N ARG A 164 4.16 21.53 -14.98
CA ARG A 164 4.95 20.87 -16.03
C ARG A 164 4.21 19.62 -16.54
N ASP A 165 4.42 19.32 -17.81
CA ASP A 165 3.96 18.06 -18.42
C ASP A 165 5.02 16.97 -18.17
N SER A 166 4.60 15.80 -17.71
CA SER A 166 5.51 14.68 -17.46
C SER A 166 6.22 14.22 -18.75
N CYS A 167 5.59 14.34 -19.91
CA CYS A 167 6.17 13.94 -21.20
C CYS A 167 7.53 14.60 -21.47
N GLY A 168 7.82 15.75 -20.84
CA GLY A 168 9.10 16.44 -20.92
C GLY A 168 10.30 15.55 -20.56
N TYR A 169 10.14 14.58 -19.67
CA TYR A 169 11.24 13.70 -19.26
C TYR A 169 11.82 12.90 -20.43
N ARG A 170 11.00 12.57 -21.44
CA ARG A 170 11.42 11.79 -22.63
C ARG A 170 12.41 12.51 -23.52
N LEU A 171 12.48 13.84 -23.40
CA LEU A 171 13.40 14.69 -24.15
C LEU A 171 14.76 14.84 -23.45
N MET A 172 14.85 14.39 -22.19
CA MET A 172 16.06 14.53 -21.41
C MET A 172 17.14 13.52 -21.80
N ALA A 173 18.40 13.94 -21.75
CA ALA A 173 19.53 13.02 -21.74
C ALA A 173 19.53 12.25 -20.41
N PRO A 174 19.73 10.91 -20.40
CA PRO A 174 19.70 10.16 -19.15
C PRO A 174 20.81 10.58 -18.18
N LEU A 175 20.45 10.90 -16.95
CA LEU A 175 21.39 11.05 -15.85
C LEU A 175 21.92 9.68 -15.43
N THR A 176 23.17 9.37 -15.81
CA THR A 176 23.80 8.06 -15.52
C THR A 176 24.47 8.02 -14.15
N ALA A 177 24.86 9.18 -13.62
CA ALA A 177 25.43 9.26 -12.29
C ALA A 177 24.36 8.96 -11.22
N VAL A 178 24.76 8.18 -10.22
CA VAL A 178 23.96 7.96 -9.01
C VAL A 178 24.64 8.82 -7.93
N GLU A 179 23.85 9.64 -7.24
CA GLU A 179 24.33 10.36 -6.07
C GLU A 179 24.93 9.35 -5.06
N CYS A 180 25.88 9.82 -4.26
CA CYS A 180 26.46 9.01 -3.18
C CYS A 180 25.42 8.82 -2.08
N ILE A 181 24.52 7.86 -2.26
CA ILE A 181 23.45 7.54 -1.33
C ILE A 181 23.94 6.51 -0.33
N ALA A 182 23.91 6.87 0.96
CA ALA A 182 24.20 5.94 2.04
C ALA A 182 22.99 5.05 2.35
N HIS A 183 23.23 3.86 2.84
CA HIS A 183 22.18 2.96 3.30
C HIS A 183 21.35 3.55 4.46
N THR A 184 21.94 4.48 5.22
CA THR A 184 21.32 5.22 6.32
C THR A 184 20.49 6.42 5.86
N ASP A 185 20.64 6.84 4.61
CA ASP A 185 19.84 7.95 4.07
C ASP A 185 18.37 7.54 3.99
N LEU A 186 17.49 8.50 4.26
CA LEU A 186 16.06 8.31 4.10
C LEU A 186 15.72 8.07 2.62
N HIS A 187 14.82 7.14 2.40
CA HIS A 187 14.31 6.80 1.07
C HIS A 187 12.88 7.31 0.85
N SER A 188 12.05 7.23 1.87
CA SER A 188 10.61 7.55 1.72
C SER A 188 9.95 8.05 2.99
N ILE A 189 8.81 8.72 2.81
CA ILE A 189 7.80 8.97 3.83
C ILE A 189 6.54 8.26 3.40
N CYS A 190 6.29 7.06 3.95
CA CYS A 190 5.09 6.28 3.67
C CYS A 190 4.05 6.49 4.76
N PHE A 191 2.86 6.97 4.39
CA PHE A 191 1.80 7.19 5.36
C PHE A 191 1.09 5.88 5.72
N THR A 192 0.99 5.62 7.04
CA THR A 192 0.20 4.52 7.57
C THR A 192 -1.01 5.06 8.31
N SER A 193 -2.15 4.37 8.19
CA SER A 193 -3.35 4.73 8.93
C SER A 193 -3.12 4.48 10.42
N GLY A 194 -2.98 5.56 11.18
CA GLY A 194 -2.92 5.48 12.64
C GLY A 194 -4.23 4.92 13.20
N THR A 195 -4.14 3.94 14.10
CA THR A 195 -5.33 3.38 14.77
C THR A 195 -5.98 4.34 15.76
N THR A 196 -5.34 5.45 16.08
CA THR A 196 -5.75 6.37 17.17
C THR A 196 -5.61 7.85 16.83
N GLY A 197 -5.37 8.18 15.58
CA GLY A 197 -5.16 9.58 15.17
C GLY A 197 -4.94 9.69 13.66
N PRO A 198 -4.59 10.87 13.18
CA PRO A 198 -4.26 11.09 11.77
C PRO A 198 -3.15 10.16 11.30
N SER A 199 -3.11 9.91 9.99
CA SER A 199 -2.05 9.11 9.33
C SER A 199 -0.66 9.60 9.70
N LYS A 200 0.24 8.67 10.00
CA LYS A 200 1.63 8.98 10.37
C LYS A 200 2.56 8.70 9.20
N GLY A 201 3.44 9.64 8.90
CA GLY A 201 4.46 9.47 7.87
C GLY A 201 5.65 8.67 8.41
N VAL A 202 5.78 7.42 8.02
CA VAL A 202 6.88 6.54 8.42
C VAL A 202 8.15 6.91 7.67
N LEU A 203 9.22 7.23 8.39
CA LEU A 203 10.54 7.49 7.85
C LEU A 203 11.29 6.17 7.63
N SER A 204 11.49 5.82 6.36
CA SER A 204 12.20 4.59 6.00
C SER A 204 13.53 4.92 5.36
N THR A 205 14.61 4.33 5.89
CA THR A 205 15.95 4.40 5.27
C THR A 205 16.05 3.45 4.09
N ASN A 206 17.06 3.62 3.27
CA ASN A 206 17.40 2.66 2.22
C ASN A 206 17.66 1.26 2.81
N CYS A 207 18.37 1.19 3.94
CA CYS A 207 18.67 -0.06 4.64
C CYS A 207 17.39 -0.79 5.08
N HIS A 208 16.43 -0.06 5.67
CA HIS A 208 15.14 -0.62 6.08
C HIS A 208 14.42 -1.25 4.88
N VAL A 209 14.23 -0.48 3.80
CA VAL A 209 13.50 -0.93 2.62
C VAL A 209 14.16 -2.16 1.98
N ILE A 210 15.46 -2.13 1.76
CA ILE A 210 16.19 -3.25 1.13
C ILE A 210 16.22 -4.48 2.05
N SER A 211 16.39 -4.29 3.36
CA SER A 211 16.36 -5.42 4.32
C SER A 211 15.01 -6.11 4.32
N PHE A 212 13.90 -5.34 4.30
CA PHE A 212 12.56 -5.90 4.18
C PHE A 212 12.40 -6.71 2.89
N CYS A 213 12.91 -6.20 1.76
CA CYS A 213 12.87 -6.93 0.49
C CYS A 213 13.68 -8.24 0.54
N MET A 214 14.85 -8.25 1.18
CA MET A 214 15.70 -9.43 1.31
C MET A 214 15.03 -10.50 2.18
N ASP A 215 14.45 -10.10 3.32
CA ASP A 215 13.68 -11.00 4.18
C ASP A 215 12.51 -11.62 3.40
N TRP A 216 11.90 -10.83 2.52
CA TRP A 216 10.81 -11.26 1.65
C TRP A 216 11.26 -12.26 0.58
N ILE A 217 12.41 -12.01 -0.06
CA ILE A 217 13.02 -12.95 -1.01
C ILE A 217 13.27 -14.29 -0.34
N THR A 218 13.83 -14.27 0.88
CA THR A 218 14.10 -15.48 1.67
C THR A 218 12.82 -16.23 2.01
N ALA A 219 11.77 -15.54 2.47
CA ALA A 219 10.50 -16.16 2.84
C ALA A 219 9.83 -16.91 1.68
N ASN A 220 9.92 -16.36 0.47
CA ASN A 220 9.27 -16.89 -0.73
C ASN A 220 10.19 -17.70 -1.64
N ALA A 221 11.47 -17.83 -1.29
CA ALA A 221 12.49 -18.47 -2.11
C ALA A 221 12.51 -17.89 -3.55
N TYR A 222 12.53 -16.55 -3.68
CA TYR A 222 12.56 -15.90 -5.00
C TYR A 222 13.92 -16.07 -5.66
N THR A 223 13.89 -16.27 -6.97
CA THR A 223 15.06 -16.42 -7.82
C THR A 223 14.96 -15.52 -9.06
N GLU A 224 16.03 -15.48 -9.83
CA GLU A 224 16.04 -14.76 -11.10
C GLU A 224 15.12 -15.36 -12.19
N ALA A 225 14.64 -16.59 -11.98
CA ALA A 225 13.69 -17.24 -12.89
C ALA A 225 12.25 -16.84 -12.62
N ASP A 226 11.98 -16.18 -11.48
CA ASP A 226 10.61 -15.82 -11.12
C ASP A 226 10.07 -14.65 -11.93
N VAL A 227 8.79 -14.77 -12.26
CA VAL A 227 7.97 -13.71 -12.84
C VAL A 227 6.88 -13.38 -11.83
N ILE A 228 6.87 -12.15 -11.36
CA ILE A 228 5.88 -11.66 -10.39
C ILE A 228 4.73 -11.00 -11.15
N TYR A 229 3.49 -11.34 -10.81
CA TYR A 229 2.29 -10.64 -11.28
C TYR A 229 1.69 -9.84 -10.13
N THR A 230 1.50 -8.53 -10.32
CA THR A 230 0.88 -7.68 -9.31
C THR A 230 -0.20 -6.76 -9.87
N PRO A 231 -1.45 -6.90 -9.39
CA PRO A 231 -2.52 -5.94 -9.62
C PRO A 231 -2.65 -4.93 -8.47
N LEU A 232 -1.75 -4.99 -7.48
CA LEU A 232 -1.81 -4.15 -6.29
C LEU A 232 -1.25 -2.75 -6.59
N PRO A 233 -1.77 -1.70 -5.91
CA PRO A 233 -1.32 -0.34 -6.14
C PRO A 233 0.14 -0.12 -5.76
N LEU A 234 0.91 0.53 -6.63
CA LEU A 234 2.34 0.84 -6.41
C LEU A 234 2.58 1.86 -5.29
N PHE A 235 1.57 2.63 -4.90
CA PHE A 235 1.69 3.52 -3.74
C PHE A 235 1.70 2.77 -2.40
N HIS A 236 1.43 1.45 -2.39
CA HIS A 236 1.62 0.60 -1.22
C HIS A 236 2.95 -0.13 -1.23
N ALA A 237 3.54 -0.26 -0.04
CA ALA A 237 4.78 -1.00 0.17
C ALA A 237 4.69 -2.46 -0.35
N ILE A 238 3.53 -3.10 -0.30
CA ILE A 238 3.33 -4.47 -0.78
C ILE A 238 3.67 -4.58 -2.28
N ALA A 239 3.18 -3.70 -3.13
CA ALA A 239 3.48 -3.75 -4.56
C ALA A 239 4.89 -3.22 -4.86
N ALA A 240 5.26 -2.08 -4.28
CA ALA A 240 6.53 -1.43 -4.54
C ALA A 240 7.70 -2.19 -3.89
N TRP A 241 7.68 -2.34 -2.55
CA TRP A 241 8.82 -2.90 -1.83
C TRP A 241 8.85 -4.43 -1.83
N LEU A 242 7.70 -5.10 -1.90
CA LEU A 242 7.64 -6.57 -1.88
C LEU A 242 7.34 -7.17 -3.27
N GLY A 243 7.11 -6.34 -4.29
CA GLY A 243 6.98 -6.76 -5.68
C GLY A 243 8.16 -6.29 -6.52
N VAL A 244 8.28 -4.98 -6.74
CA VAL A 244 9.26 -4.39 -7.65
C VAL A 244 10.69 -4.57 -7.17
N LEU A 245 11.00 -4.21 -5.93
CA LEU A 245 12.38 -4.27 -5.42
C LEU A 245 12.94 -5.70 -5.28
N PRO A 246 12.19 -6.69 -4.76
CA PRO A 246 12.67 -8.08 -4.81
C PRO A 246 12.98 -8.56 -6.22
N THR A 247 12.12 -8.21 -7.20
CA THR A 247 12.37 -8.50 -8.61
C THR A 247 13.70 -7.92 -9.07
N ILE A 248 13.97 -6.64 -8.73
CA ILE A 248 15.25 -6.00 -9.06
C ILE A 248 16.40 -6.74 -8.39
N LEU A 249 16.31 -7.04 -7.10
CA LEU A 249 17.40 -7.67 -6.34
C LEU A 249 17.78 -9.04 -6.90
N VAL A 250 16.79 -9.88 -7.24
CA VAL A 250 17.08 -11.20 -7.81
C VAL A 250 17.39 -11.13 -9.31
N GLY A 251 16.97 -10.11 -10.03
CA GLY A 251 17.09 -9.98 -11.49
C GLY A 251 16.00 -10.73 -12.23
N GLY A 252 14.83 -10.88 -11.63
CA GLY A 252 13.64 -11.50 -12.21
C GLY A 252 12.85 -10.57 -13.13
N ARG A 253 11.56 -10.88 -13.33
CA ARG A 253 10.63 -10.10 -14.14
C ARG A 253 9.35 -9.82 -13.36
N ILE A 254 8.73 -8.66 -13.59
CA ILE A 254 7.44 -8.31 -12.96
C ILE A 254 6.45 -7.80 -14.00
N ALA A 255 5.22 -8.30 -13.94
CA ALA A 255 4.08 -7.80 -14.70
C ALA A 255 3.17 -7.00 -13.77
N ILE A 256 2.98 -5.72 -14.11
CA ILE A 256 2.18 -4.77 -13.35
C ILE A 256 0.96 -4.40 -14.19
N VAL A 257 -0.23 -4.66 -13.66
CA VAL A 257 -1.48 -4.24 -14.30
C VAL A 257 -2.09 -3.05 -13.58
N GLU A 258 -2.87 -2.25 -14.29
CA GLU A 258 -3.41 -0.99 -13.76
C GLU A 258 -4.25 -1.21 -12.50
N ARG A 259 -5.06 -2.29 -12.51
CA ARG A 259 -5.97 -2.60 -11.38
C ARG A 259 -6.35 -4.08 -11.33
N PHE A 260 -6.78 -4.52 -10.15
CA PHE A 260 -7.30 -5.86 -9.95
C PHE A 260 -8.59 -6.11 -10.74
N SER A 261 -8.65 -7.27 -11.40
CA SER A 261 -9.84 -7.79 -12.07
C SER A 261 -9.98 -9.28 -11.76
N SER A 262 -11.03 -9.68 -11.06
CA SER A 262 -11.25 -11.09 -10.70
C SER A 262 -11.42 -12.00 -11.92
N GLY A 263 -12.06 -11.49 -12.98
CA GLY A 263 -12.26 -12.25 -14.21
C GLY A 263 -11.01 -12.40 -15.07
N ALA A 264 -10.07 -11.44 -14.98
CA ALA A 264 -8.82 -11.46 -15.76
C ALA A 264 -7.63 -12.07 -14.99
N TYR A 265 -7.72 -12.18 -13.66
CA TYR A 265 -6.59 -12.50 -12.79
C TYR A 265 -5.77 -13.71 -13.26
N TRP A 266 -6.38 -14.88 -13.36
CA TRP A 266 -5.69 -16.11 -13.75
C TRP A 266 -5.31 -16.15 -15.23
N SER A 267 -6.06 -15.46 -16.12
CA SER A 267 -5.66 -15.31 -17.50
C SER A 267 -4.41 -14.44 -17.64
N ASP A 268 -4.27 -13.40 -16.84
CA ASP A 268 -3.07 -12.57 -16.79
C ASP A 268 -1.88 -13.33 -16.19
N VAL A 269 -2.08 -14.08 -15.09
CA VAL A 269 -1.04 -14.96 -14.51
C VAL A 269 -0.47 -15.92 -15.57
N ARG A 270 -1.34 -16.54 -16.39
CA ARG A 270 -0.91 -17.41 -17.50
C ARG A 270 -0.23 -16.63 -18.62
N ARG A 271 -0.82 -15.51 -19.03
CA ARG A 271 -0.30 -14.66 -20.11
C ARG A 271 1.12 -14.19 -19.87
N TYR A 272 1.41 -13.78 -18.64
CA TYR A 272 2.73 -13.29 -18.26
C TYR A 272 3.68 -14.42 -17.84
N GLY A 273 3.18 -15.65 -17.69
CA GLY A 273 3.95 -16.77 -17.16
C GLY A 273 4.35 -16.56 -15.71
N ALA A 274 3.49 -15.90 -14.92
CA ALA A 274 3.83 -15.48 -13.57
C ALA A 274 3.91 -16.67 -12.60
N THR A 275 5.09 -16.85 -12.00
CA THR A 275 5.36 -17.87 -10.99
C THR A 275 4.98 -17.44 -9.58
N VAL A 276 4.79 -16.13 -9.39
CA VAL A 276 4.35 -15.50 -8.14
C VAL A 276 3.19 -14.58 -8.44
N ALA A 277 2.07 -14.80 -7.78
CA ALA A 277 0.85 -14.04 -7.96
C ALA A 277 0.53 -13.22 -6.69
N HIS A 278 0.42 -11.91 -6.80
CA HIS A 278 0.12 -11.03 -5.67
C HIS A 278 -1.38 -10.85 -5.47
N GLY A 279 -1.80 -10.93 -4.23
CA GLY A 279 -3.14 -10.57 -3.77
C GLY A 279 -3.08 -9.97 -2.37
N ILE A 280 -4.23 -9.80 -1.79
CA ILE A 280 -4.45 -9.43 -0.38
C ILE A 280 -5.53 -10.36 0.17
N PHE A 281 -5.76 -10.35 1.48
CA PHE A 281 -6.71 -11.27 2.13
C PHE A 281 -8.08 -11.34 1.44
N SER A 282 -8.65 -10.21 1.03
CA SER A 282 -9.95 -10.13 0.35
C SER A 282 -9.95 -10.71 -1.08
N VAL A 283 -8.80 -10.88 -1.71
CA VAL A 283 -8.70 -11.43 -3.06
C VAL A 283 -9.00 -12.94 -3.08
N ILE A 284 -8.61 -13.67 -2.03
CA ILE A 284 -8.85 -15.13 -1.92
C ILE A 284 -10.34 -15.47 -2.07
N PRO A 285 -11.25 -14.96 -1.21
CA PRO A 285 -12.68 -15.29 -1.35
C PRO A 285 -13.29 -14.74 -2.65
N ILE A 286 -12.78 -13.65 -3.20
CA ILE A 286 -13.24 -13.11 -4.49
C ILE A 286 -12.88 -14.07 -5.63
N LEU A 287 -11.68 -14.64 -5.64
CA LEU A 287 -11.25 -15.60 -6.66
C LEU A 287 -11.96 -16.95 -6.48
N LEU A 288 -12.17 -17.41 -5.25
CA LEU A 288 -12.92 -18.63 -4.96
C LEU A 288 -14.40 -18.56 -5.41
N LYS A 289 -15.02 -17.38 -5.35
CA LYS A 289 -16.39 -17.14 -5.84
C LYS A 289 -16.52 -17.13 -7.37
N GLN A 290 -15.40 -17.10 -8.12
CA GLN A 290 -15.47 -17.23 -9.58
C GLN A 290 -15.90 -18.67 -9.97
N PRO A 291 -16.63 -18.85 -11.07
CA PRO A 291 -16.97 -20.18 -11.56
C PRO A 291 -15.73 -21.07 -11.68
N GLU A 292 -15.84 -22.31 -11.22
CA GLU A 292 -14.76 -23.29 -11.34
C GLU A 292 -14.52 -23.63 -12.81
N ARG A 293 -13.25 -23.80 -13.16
CA ARG A 293 -12.80 -24.16 -14.50
C ARG A 293 -11.86 -25.34 -14.41
N ALA A 294 -11.92 -26.22 -15.40
CA ALA A 294 -11.05 -27.39 -15.46
C ALA A 294 -9.56 -27.04 -15.54
N ASP A 295 -9.23 -25.79 -15.94
CA ASP A 295 -7.88 -25.28 -16.07
C ASP A 295 -7.44 -24.37 -14.91
N ASP A 296 -8.18 -24.30 -13.80
CA ASP A 296 -7.84 -23.42 -12.68
C ASP A 296 -6.44 -23.70 -12.11
N ALA A 297 -6.08 -24.97 -11.94
CA ALA A 297 -4.74 -25.37 -11.49
C ALA A 297 -3.68 -25.34 -12.62
N ALA A 298 -4.07 -25.21 -13.88
CA ALA A 298 -3.16 -25.15 -15.00
C ALA A 298 -2.62 -23.72 -15.19
N ASN A 299 -1.86 -23.24 -14.20
CA ASN A 299 -1.21 -21.95 -14.21
C ASN A 299 0.23 -22.10 -13.64
N PRO A 300 1.18 -21.18 -13.98
CA PRO A 300 2.56 -21.30 -13.58
C PRO A 300 2.84 -20.84 -12.13
N ALA A 301 1.86 -20.28 -11.43
CA ALA A 301 2.07 -19.71 -10.11
C ALA A 301 2.38 -20.80 -9.07
N ARG A 302 3.56 -20.71 -8.43
CA ARG A 302 3.95 -21.54 -7.28
C ARG A 302 3.61 -20.89 -5.94
N VAL A 303 3.53 -19.56 -5.92
CA VAL A 303 3.24 -18.74 -4.74
C VAL A 303 2.09 -17.79 -5.02
N PHE A 304 1.14 -17.74 -4.08
CA PHE A 304 0.19 -16.65 -3.95
C PHE A 304 0.52 -15.83 -2.70
N TYR A 305 0.69 -14.57 -2.84
CA TYR A 305 1.06 -13.62 -1.81
C TYR A 305 0.02 -12.51 -1.73
N ILE A 306 -0.46 -12.11 -0.69
CA ILE A 306 -0.53 -12.33 0.75
C ILE A 306 -1.89 -12.96 1.07
N GLY A 307 -1.93 -13.91 1.99
CA GLY A 307 -3.24 -14.38 2.40
C GLY A 307 -3.18 -15.20 3.70
N GLN A 308 -4.33 -15.33 4.33
CA GLN A 308 -4.51 -16.37 5.31
C GLN A 308 -4.51 -17.72 4.58
N GLN A 309 -3.86 -18.72 5.14
CA GLN A 309 -3.86 -20.06 4.59
C GLN A 309 -5.30 -20.54 4.34
N ASP A 310 -5.56 -20.96 3.10
CA ASP A 310 -6.84 -21.48 2.64
C ASP A 310 -6.60 -22.73 1.78
N ALA A 311 -6.90 -23.89 2.33
CA ALA A 311 -6.66 -25.16 1.67
C ALA A 311 -7.49 -25.32 0.38
N ALA A 312 -8.71 -24.77 0.34
CA ALA A 312 -9.55 -24.85 -0.86
C ALA A 312 -8.96 -24.01 -1.99
N PHE A 313 -8.40 -22.83 -1.67
CA PHE A 313 -7.71 -21.99 -2.64
C PHE A 313 -6.44 -22.68 -3.18
N GLU A 314 -5.60 -23.20 -2.29
CA GLU A 314 -4.37 -23.89 -2.68
C GLU A 314 -4.66 -25.13 -3.54
N GLN A 315 -5.69 -25.91 -3.19
CA GLN A 315 -6.11 -27.07 -3.96
C GLN A 315 -6.65 -26.68 -5.34
N ARG A 316 -7.52 -25.66 -5.39
CA ARG A 316 -8.15 -25.23 -6.64
C ARG A 316 -7.15 -24.66 -7.63
N PHE A 317 -6.23 -23.80 -7.17
CA PHE A 317 -5.33 -23.07 -8.06
C PHE A 317 -3.91 -23.63 -8.12
N GLY A 318 -3.60 -24.67 -7.34
CA GLY A 318 -2.31 -25.37 -7.40
C GLY A 318 -1.12 -24.54 -6.92
N CYS A 319 -1.35 -23.43 -6.22
CA CYS A 319 -0.29 -22.55 -5.72
C CYS A 319 -0.38 -22.42 -4.19
N ARG A 320 0.78 -22.21 -3.56
CA ARG A 320 0.88 -22.10 -2.12
C ARG A 320 0.67 -20.66 -1.65
N ILE A 321 -0.14 -20.48 -0.61
CA ILE A 321 -0.30 -19.19 0.05
C ILE A 321 0.87 -18.98 1.01
N VAL A 322 1.58 -17.84 0.83
CA VAL A 322 2.63 -17.40 1.74
C VAL A 322 2.16 -16.16 2.49
N ASN A 323 2.37 -16.17 3.79
CA ASN A 323 1.99 -15.07 4.68
C ASN A 323 3.19 -14.52 5.43
N VAL A 324 3.13 -13.23 5.73
CA VAL A 324 4.07 -12.50 6.56
C VAL A 324 3.27 -11.62 7.52
N TYR A 325 3.71 -11.50 8.74
CA TYR A 325 3.26 -10.46 9.64
C TYR A 325 4.34 -9.37 9.73
N GLY A 326 3.91 -8.14 9.59
CA GLY A 326 4.76 -6.96 9.67
C GLY A 326 4.00 -5.71 9.32
N SER A 327 4.70 -4.60 9.29
CA SER A 327 4.15 -3.28 8.96
C SER A 327 5.17 -2.44 8.18
N THR A 328 4.76 -1.28 7.71
CA THR A 328 5.67 -0.30 7.10
C THR A 328 6.75 0.14 8.09
N GLU A 329 6.45 0.15 9.39
CA GLU A 329 7.37 0.54 10.46
C GLU A 329 8.45 -0.51 10.72
N THR A 330 8.11 -1.77 10.62
CA THR A 330 9.00 -2.87 11.06
C THR A 330 9.61 -3.68 9.93
N GLY A 331 8.93 -3.83 8.80
CA GLY A 331 9.25 -4.87 7.83
C GLY A 331 8.68 -6.23 8.23
N ALA A 332 9.27 -7.34 7.76
CA ALA A 332 8.81 -8.71 7.99
C ALA A 332 9.24 -9.24 9.36
N VAL A 333 8.39 -9.10 10.35
CA VAL A 333 8.65 -9.53 11.75
C VAL A 333 8.57 -11.04 11.89
N THR A 334 7.52 -11.65 11.34
CA THR A 334 7.39 -13.11 11.25
C THR A 334 7.02 -13.49 9.83
N PHE A 335 7.38 -14.70 9.41
CA PHE A 335 6.97 -15.24 8.12
C PHE A 335 6.88 -16.77 8.16
N ILE A 336 6.12 -17.32 7.24
CA ILE A 336 6.07 -18.76 6.97
C ILE A 336 7.03 -19.03 5.81
N PRO A 337 8.17 -19.71 6.03
CA PRO A 337 9.06 -20.08 4.93
C PRO A 337 8.31 -20.90 3.87
N PHE A 338 8.61 -20.67 2.60
CA PHE A 338 7.93 -21.35 1.49
C PHE A 338 7.91 -22.89 1.62
N THR A 339 8.97 -23.46 2.22
CA THR A 339 9.11 -24.91 2.41
C THR A 339 8.51 -25.45 3.72
N ALA A 340 8.08 -24.56 4.65
CA ALA A 340 7.60 -24.98 5.96
C ALA A 340 6.09 -25.28 5.92
N GLN A 341 5.63 -26.25 6.68
CA GLN A 341 4.22 -26.44 7.01
C GLN A 341 3.92 -25.68 8.31
N ALA A 342 3.03 -24.71 8.26
CA ALA A 342 2.66 -23.91 9.40
C ALA A 342 1.29 -24.36 9.97
N PRO A 343 1.07 -24.24 11.28
CA PRO A 343 -0.25 -24.39 11.86
C PRO A 343 -1.26 -23.41 11.23
N VAL A 344 -2.49 -23.87 11.04
CA VAL A 344 -3.56 -23.06 10.46
C VAL A 344 -3.78 -21.79 11.31
N GLY A 345 -3.86 -20.63 10.65
CA GLY A 345 -4.04 -19.33 11.31
C GLY A 345 -2.76 -18.72 11.87
N SER A 346 -1.61 -19.40 11.75
CA SER A 346 -0.32 -18.82 12.14
C SER A 346 0.08 -17.69 11.18
N CYS A 347 0.70 -16.64 11.72
CA CYS A 347 1.37 -15.61 10.94
C CYS A 347 2.88 -15.87 10.78
N GLY A 348 3.37 -17.04 11.20
CA GLY A 348 4.74 -17.49 10.98
C GLY A 348 5.60 -17.58 12.23
N GLN A 349 6.88 -17.81 12.00
CA GLN A 349 7.92 -17.79 13.03
C GLN A 349 8.69 -16.47 12.96
N PRO A 350 9.30 -16.02 14.08
CA PRO A 350 10.06 -14.79 14.10
C PRO A 350 11.19 -14.80 13.07
N ASN A 351 11.39 -13.69 12.41
CA ASN A 351 12.60 -13.41 11.67
C ASN A 351 13.74 -13.13 12.66
N ALA A 352 14.21 -14.19 13.33
CA ALA A 352 15.17 -14.10 14.42
C ALA A 352 16.54 -13.54 13.99
N ARG A 353 16.84 -13.53 12.69
CA ARG A 353 18.01 -12.89 12.12
C ARG A 353 17.91 -11.37 12.24
N ARG A 354 16.71 -10.82 11.98
CA ARG A 354 16.45 -9.38 11.90
C ARG A 354 15.94 -8.79 13.20
N PHE A 355 15.10 -9.55 13.92
CA PHE A 355 14.36 -9.01 15.06
C PHE A 355 14.45 -9.86 16.31
N GLU A 356 14.36 -9.19 17.44
CA GLU A 356 13.90 -9.76 18.69
C GLU A 356 12.42 -9.48 18.81
N VAL A 357 11.67 -10.48 19.27
CA VAL A 357 10.21 -10.43 19.37
C VAL A 357 9.77 -10.90 20.74
N ARG A 358 8.89 -10.16 21.39
CA ARG A 358 8.28 -10.52 22.68
C ARG A 358 6.76 -10.41 22.60
N VAL A 359 6.06 -11.19 23.40
CA VAL A 359 4.62 -11.02 23.66
C VAL A 359 4.47 -10.70 25.13
N VAL A 360 3.90 -9.53 25.47
CA VAL A 360 3.89 -8.99 26.83
C VAL A 360 2.47 -8.63 27.28
N ASP A 361 2.25 -8.70 28.58
CA ASP A 361 1.05 -8.19 29.23
C ASP A 361 1.05 -6.65 29.34
N ASP A 362 0.02 -6.08 29.95
CA ASP A 362 -0.09 -4.62 30.14
C ASP A 362 0.95 -4.05 31.14
N SER A 363 1.62 -4.91 31.91
CA SER A 363 2.72 -4.51 32.79
C SER A 363 4.11 -4.58 32.10
N GLY A 364 4.16 -5.08 30.84
CA GLY A 364 5.39 -5.26 30.05
C GLY A 364 6.16 -6.53 30.38
N GLN A 365 5.54 -7.48 31.13
CA GLN A 365 6.12 -8.80 31.41
C GLN A 365 5.78 -9.79 30.30
N ASP A 366 6.71 -10.71 30.02
CA ASP A 366 6.47 -11.77 29.04
C ASP A 366 5.32 -12.67 29.50
N VAL A 367 4.37 -12.92 28.60
CA VAL A 367 3.29 -13.88 28.83
C VAL A 367 3.75 -15.31 28.56
N ALA A 368 3.07 -16.29 29.17
CA ALA A 368 3.31 -17.72 28.90
C ALA A 368 2.89 -18.09 27.46
N ASP A 369 3.42 -19.23 26.98
CA ASP A 369 2.99 -19.77 25.68
C ASP A 369 1.49 -20.08 25.71
N GLY A 370 0.79 -19.67 24.65
CA GLY A 370 -0.67 -19.77 24.53
C GLY A 370 -1.44 -18.55 25.06
N GLU A 371 -0.83 -17.72 25.90
CA GLU A 371 -1.45 -16.50 26.39
C GLU A 371 -1.35 -15.35 25.37
N VAL A 372 -2.33 -14.44 25.44
CA VAL A 372 -2.43 -13.28 24.55
C VAL A 372 -1.80 -12.06 25.22
N GLY A 373 -0.96 -11.35 24.46
CA GLY A 373 -0.35 -10.10 24.90
C GLY A 373 0.01 -9.21 23.71
N GLU A 374 0.54 -8.01 23.98
CA GLU A 374 1.03 -7.11 22.94
C GLU A 374 2.33 -7.64 22.33
N LEU A 375 2.39 -7.65 21.00
CA LEU A 375 3.61 -8.00 20.27
C LEU A 375 4.58 -6.81 20.27
N LEU A 376 5.77 -7.03 20.79
CA LEU A 376 6.87 -6.07 20.79
C LEU A 376 7.96 -6.50 19.85
N VAL A 377 8.58 -5.55 19.16
CA VAL A 377 9.63 -5.79 18.17
C VAL A 377 10.84 -4.91 18.44
N ARG A 378 12.04 -5.47 18.32
CA ARG A 378 13.30 -4.72 18.37
C ARG A 378 14.24 -5.20 17.25
N ALA A 379 14.75 -4.28 16.46
CA ALA A 379 15.72 -4.59 15.43
C ALA A 379 17.07 -5.01 16.06
N ARG A 380 17.71 -6.03 15.50
CA ARG A 380 19.07 -6.47 15.88
C ARG A 380 20.15 -5.66 15.19
N GLU A 381 19.85 -5.11 14.03
CA GLU A 381 20.75 -4.31 13.21
C GLU A 381 20.18 -2.90 13.04
N PRO A 382 20.98 -1.84 13.22
CA PRO A 382 20.51 -0.46 13.03
C PRO A 382 19.95 -0.24 11.62
N TYR A 383 19.02 0.68 11.51
CA TYR A 383 18.42 1.11 10.23
C TYR A 383 17.62 0.04 9.48
N THR A 384 17.28 -1.09 10.13
CA THR A 384 16.46 -2.15 9.52
C THR A 384 14.97 -2.07 9.90
N MET A 385 14.59 -1.05 10.64
CA MET A 385 13.23 -0.59 10.94
C MET A 385 13.13 0.89 10.62
N MET A 386 11.93 1.46 10.77
CA MET A 386 11.73 2.90 10.63
C MET A 386 12.63 3.71 11.56
N GLU A 387 13.02 4.90 11.11
CA GLU A 387 13.71 5.88 11.96
C GLU A 387 12.75 6.67 12.89
N GLY A 388 11.46 6.58 12.65
CA GLY A 388 10.42 7.24 13.39
C GLY A 388 9.32 7.78 12.50
N TYR A 389 8.47 8.62 13.07
CA TYR A 389 7.40 9.29 12.34
C TYR A 389 7.80 10.73 12.00
N TYR A 390 7.66 11.09 10.74
CA TYR A 390 8.03 12.41 10.22
C TYR A 390 7.27 13.54 10.93
N ASN A 391 8.03 14.51 11.47
CA ASN A 391 7.49 15.64 12.24
C ASN A 391 6.55 15.21 13.39
N ASP A 392 6.80 14.04 14.00
CA ASP A 392 6.01 13.56 15.14
C ASP A 392 6.89 12.81 16.17
N PRO A 393 7.77 13.53 16.87
CA PRO A 393 8.66 12.92 17.87
C PRO A 393 7.90 12.31 19.06
N ALA A 394 6.73 12.86 19.41
CA ALA A 394 5.91 12.32 20.49
C ALA A 394 5.35 10.93 20.14
N ALA A 395 4.78 10.79 18.93
CA ALA A 395 4.30 9.49 18.47
C ALA A 395 5.46 8.49 18.29
N THR A 396 6.63 8.96 17.88
CA THR A 396 7.84 8.12 17.78
C THR A 396 8.27 7.60 19.15
N ALA A 397 8.38 8.49 20.14
CA ALA A 397 8.76 8.11 21.51
C ALA A 397 7.76 7.13 22.14
N GLU A 398 6.47 7.35 21.90
CA GLU A 398 5.40 6.44 22.39
C GLU A 398 5.50 5.06 21.72
N ALA A 399 5.73 5.01 20.40
CA ALA A 399 5.86 3.75 19.68
C ALA A 399 7.14 2.98 20.05
N MET A 400 8.24 3.69 20.39
CA MET A 400 9.56 3.12 20.66
C MET A 400 9.88 3.06 22.17
N ARG A 401 8.87 3.13 23.03
CA ARG A 401 9.07 3.19 24.47
C ARG A 401 9.78 1.94 25.01
N GLY A 402 10.64 2.14 25.99
CA GLY A 402 11.41 1.05 26.63
C GLY A 402 12.43 0.37 25.71
N GLY A 403 12.76 0.99 24.56
CA GLY A 403 13.68 0.41 23.55
C GLY A 403 13.05 -0.70 22.69
N TRP A 404 11.72 -0.81 22.70
CA TRP A 404 10.93 -1.73 21.90
C TRP A 404 9.91 -0.97 21.06
N PHE A 405 9.71 -1.41 19.84
CA PHE A 405 8.58 -0.96 19.04
C PHE A 405 7.30 -1.68 19.49
N HIS A 406 6.35 -0.90 19.94
CA HIS A 406 5.03 -1.34 20.35
C HIS A 406 4.11 -1.39 19.13
N THR A 407 3.82 -2.60 18.66
CA THR A 407 3.02 -2.77 17.43
C THR A 407 1.57 -2.33 17.59
N GLY A 408 1.07 -2.35 18.82
CA GLY A 408 -0.35 -2.19 19.11
C GLY A 408 -1.21 -3.38 18.67
N ASP A 409 -0.59 -4.47 18.31
CA ASP A 409 -1.24 -5.71 17.90
C ASP A 409 -1.11 -6.77 18.99
N ASN A 410 -2.21 -7.43 19.33
CA ASN A 410 -2.22 -8.58 20.21
C ASN A 410 -1.87 -9.84 19.42
N ALA A 411 -0.98 -10.62 19.98
CA ALA A 411 -0.57 -11.91 19.46
C ALA A 411 -0.49 -12.94 20.58
N ARG A 412 -0.44 -14.21 20.23
CA ARG A 412 -0.03 -15.31 21.12
C ARG A 412 1.09 -16.09 20.46
N ARG A 413 1.96 -16.65 21.25
CA ARG A 413 3.03 -17.54 20.85
C ARG A 413 2.72 -18.96 21.33
N GLU A 414 2.96 -19.95 20.50
CA GLU A 414 2.92 -21.35 20.90
C GLU A 414 4.34 -21.91 21.13
N ALA A 415 4.44 -23.06 21.81
CA ALA A 415 5.70 -23.65 22.27
C ALA A 415 6.72 -23.87 21.13
N ASP A 416 6.25 -24.14 19.90
CA ASP A 416 7.09 -24.31 18.70
C ASP A 416 7.51 -22.99 18.04
N ARG A 417 7.36 -21.86 18.72
CA ARG A 417 7.63 -20.51 18.22
C ARG A 417 6.76 -20.08 17.03
N TRP A 418 5.57 -20.67 16.85
CA TRP A 418 4.61 -20.15 15.93
C TRP A 418 3.83 -19.02 16.57
N TYR A 419 3.71 -17.89 15.86
CA TYR A 419 2.96 -16.73 16.30
C TYR A 419 1.60 -16.67 15.60
N PHE A 420 0.62 -16.18 16.33
CA PHE A 420 -0.74 -16.03 15.84
C PHE A 420 -1.18 -14.60 16.14
N PHE A 421 -1.55 -13.88 15.11
CA PHE A 421 -2.20 -12.58 15.26
C PHE A 421 -3.59 -12.80 15.86
N VAL A 422 -3.93 -12.05 16.90
CA VAL A 422 -5.22 -12.19 17.58
C VAL A 422 -6.15 -11.04 17.24
N ASP A 423 -5.70 -9.79 17.46
CA ASP A 423 -6.47 -8.57 17.16
C ASP A 423 -5.56 -7.34 17.33
N ARG A 424 -6.06 -6.18 16.96
CA ARG A 424 -5.43 -4.91 17.34
C ARG A 424 -5.88 -4.47 18.71
N LYS A 425 -4.94 -3.94 19.52
CA LYS A 425 -5.28 -3.27 20.79
C LYS A 425 -6.21 -2.09 20.55
N LYS A 426 -6.20 -1.51 19.35
CA LYS A 426 -6.95 -0.32 18.99
C LYS A 426 -7.68 -0.54 17.66
N ASP A 427 -8.81 0.10 17.53
CA ASP A 427 -9.88 -0.08 16.56
C ASP A 427 -9.53 0.29 15.11
N ALA A 428 -8.54 -0.35 14.49
CA ALA A 428 -8.37 -0.23 13.05
C ALA A 428 -9.38 -1.11 12.31
N ILE A 429 -9.95 -0.57 11.24
CA ILE A 429 -10.86 -1.29 10.36
C ILE A 429 -10.05 -1.76 9.16
N ARG A 430 -10.01 -3.07 8.91
CA ARG A 430 -9.30 -3.63 7.77
C ARG A 430 -10.25 -3.89 6.61
N ARG A 431 -10.14 -3.13 5.53
CA ARG A 431 -11.04 -3.26 4.39
C ARG A 431 -10.29 -3.15 3.07
N ARG A 432 -10.46 -4.14 2.19
CA ARG A 432 -9.86 -4.20 0.85
C ARG A 432 -8.33 -4.09 0.86
N GLY A 433 -7.71 -4.71 1.86
CA GLY A 433 -6.27 -4.66 2.06
C GLY A 433 -5.75 -3.38 2.71
N GLU A 434 -6.61 -2.40 2.93
CA GLU A 434 -6.30 -1.12 3.52
C GLU A 434 -6.67 -1.08 5.00
N ASN A 435 -5.83 -0.44 5.79
CA ASN A 435 -6.20 -0.09 7.15
C ASN A 435 -6.88 1.29 7.13
N ILE A 436 -8.10 1.35 7.61
CA ILE A 436 -8.87 2.58 7.74
C ILE A 436 -8.72 3.08 9.17
N SER A 437 -8.25 4.31 9.32
CA SER A 437 -8.31 5.00 10.60
C SER A 437 -9.75 5.36 10.92
N SER A 438 -10.29 4.76 11.97
CA SER A 438 -11.61 5.13 12.45
C SER A 438 -11.69 6.61 12.83
N PHE A 439 -10.60 7.17 13.36
CA PHE A 439 -10.49 8.60 13.71
C PHE A 439 -10.61 9.51 12.47
N GLU A 440 -9.89 9.22 11.40
CA GLU A 440 -9.93 10.04 10.18
C GLU A 440 -11.30 9.97 9.51
N LEU A 441 -11.91 8.78 9.48
CA LEU A 441 -13.26 8.58 8.97
C LEU A 441 -14.29 9.38 9.78
N GLU A 442 -14.22 9.29 11.10
CA GLU A 442 -15.08 10.04 12.02
C GLU A 442 -14.89 11.55 11.87
N SER A 443 -13.65 12.01 11.70
CA SER A 443 -13.34 13.42 11.46
C SER A 443 -14.04 13.97 10.23
N VAL A 444 -14.13 13.18 9.15
CA VAL A 444 -14.86 13.58 7.95
C VAL A 444 -16.36 13.55 8.20
N ALA A 445 -16.91 12.50 8.81
CA ALA A 445 -18.33 12.38 9.09
C ALA A 445 -18.83 13.51 10.02
N ASN A 446 -18.03 13.89 11.01
CA ASN A 446 -18.33 14.96 11.97
C ASN A 446 -18.35 16.36 11.35
N GLN A 447 -17.84 16.55 10.13
CA GLN A 447 -17.97 17.82 9.39
C GLN A 447 -19.39 18.04 8.86
N HIS A 448 -20.24 17.00 8.84
CA HIS A 448 -21.62 17.18 8.40
C HIS A 448 -22.40 18.04 9.40
N PRO A 449 -23.10 19.12 8.96
CA PRO A 449 -23.74 20.08 9.89
C PRO A 449 -24.72 19.48 10.87
N ALA A 450 -25.42 18.40 10.50
CA ALA A 450 -26.39 17.72 11.36
C ALA A 450 -25.74 16.75 12.35
N VAL A 451 -24.49 16.37 12.16
CA VAL A 451 -23.80 15.40 13.03
C VAL A 451 -23.25 16.10 14.27
N LEU A 452 -23.58 15.58 15.45
CA LEU A 452 -22.99 16.00 16.71
C LEU A 452 -21.64 15.27 16.92
N GLU A 453 -21.68 13.96 16.80
CA GLU A 453 -20.53 13.08 16.91
C GLU A 453 -20.77 11.77 16.17
N SER A 454 -19.70 11.08 15.81
CA SER A 454 -19.76 9.75 15.19
C SER A 454 -18.69 8.82 15.74
N ALA A 455 -18.93 7.50 15.57
CA ALA A 455 -17.97 6.45 15.91
C ALA A 455 -17.98 5.37 14.85
N ALA A 456 -16.82 5.10 14.25
CA ALA A 456 -16.65 4.06 13.25
C ALA A 456 -16.08 2.79 13.89
N VAL A 457 -16.67 1.65 13.55
CA VAL A 457 -16.22 0.33 14.02
C VAL A 457 -16.14 -0.67 12.87
N ALA A 458 -15.26 -1.65 13.06
CA ALA A 458 -15.18 -2.82 12.21
C ALA A 458 -16.40 -3.71 12.38
N MET A 459 -16.95 -4.21 11.28
CA MET A 459 -17.98 -5.24 11.23
C MET A 459 -17.44 -6.40 10.39
N PRO A 460 -17.50 -7.66 10.84
CA PRO A 460 -17.09 -8.80 10.05
C PRO A 460 -17.78 -8.83 8.68
N SER A 461 -17.02 -9.02 7.62
CA SER A 461 -17.54 -9.15 6.26
C SER A 461 -17.38 -10.57 5.76
N GLU A 462 -18.24 -10.97 4.82
CA GLU A 462 -18.15 -12.26 4.14
C GLU A 462 -16.86 -12.46 3.35
N LEU A 463 -16.11 -11.39 3.10
CA LEU A 463 -14.85 -11.42 2.35
C LEU A 463 -13.61 -11.66 3.22
N GLY A 464 -13.80 -11.97 4.52
CA GLY A 464 -12.70 -12.25 5.45
C GLY A 464 -11.95 -10.99 5.94
N GLU A 465 -12.46 -9.81 5.64
CA GLU A 465 -12.02 -8.51 6.14
C GLU A 465 -13.18 -7.79 6.82
N ASP A 466 -13.00 -6.52 7.19
CA ASP A 466 -14.05 -5.75 7.83
C ASP A 466 -14.88 -4.97 6.82
N ASP A 467 -16.14 -4.74 7.17
CA ASP A 467 -16.94 -3.64 6.65
C ASP A 467 -16.98 -2.51 7.67
N VAL A 468 -17.23 -1.29 7.19
CA VAL A 468 -17.31 -0.11 8.04
C VAL A 468 -18.75 0.08 8.50
N LYS A 469 -18.96 0.14 9.82
CA LYS A 469 -20.20 0.61 10.43
C LYS A 469 -19.95 1.93 11.14
N LEU A 470 -20.75 2.96 10.83
CA LEU A 470 -20.70 4.29 11.42
C LEU A 470 -21.94 4.51 12.30
N PHE A 471 -21.69 4.68 13.60
CA PHE A 471 -22.69 5.18 14.53
C PHE A 471 -22.68 6.70 14.53
N VAL A 472 -23.86 7.32 14.56
CA VAL A 472 -24.01 8.78 14.46
C VAL A 472 -25.00 9.28 15.49
N VAL A 473 -24.60 10.27 16.26
CA VAL A 473 -25.50 11.07 17.10
C VAL A 473 -25.75 12.39 16.38
N LEU A 474 -27.01 12.74 16.20
CA LEU A 474 -27.39 14.00 15.56
C LEU A 474 -27.43 15.15 16.58
N ARG A 475 -27.21 16.36 16.09
CA ARG A 475 -27.42 17.57 16.90
C ARG A 475 -28.87 17.72 17.30
N PRO A 476 -29.17 18.27 18.48
CA PRO A 476 -30.54 18.54 18.91
C PRO A 476 -31.32 19.32 17.85
N GLY A 477 -32.47 18.76 17.44
CA GLY A 477 -33.36 19.37 16.42
C GLY A 477 -32.88 19.22 14.97
N ALA A 478 -31.72 18.63 14.73
CA ALA A 478 -31.23 18.33 13.39
C ALA A 478 -31.79 17.00 12.89
N SER A 479 -31.94 16.88 11.58
CA SER A 479 -32.30 15.64 10.89
C SER A 479 -31.49 15.51 9.62
N VAL A 480 -31.05 14.30 9.31
CA VAL A 480 -30.41 13.95 8.07
C VAL A 480 -30.82 12.53 7.69
N ARG A 481 -31.07 12.30 6.40
CA ARG A 481 -31.34 10.96 5.88
C ARG A 481 -30.03 10.21 5.67
N HIS A 482 -30.04 8.90 5.81
CA HIS A 482 -28.90 8.03 5.54
C HIS A 482 -28.27 8.31 4.16
N ASP A 483 -29.10 8.43 3.11
CA ASP A 483 -28.64 8.68 1.74
C ASP A 483 -27.84 9.99 1.62
N ALA A 484 -28.30 11.04 2.31
CA ALA A 484 -27.62 12.34 2.30
C ALA A 484 -26.27 12.28 3.02
N LEU A 485 -26.19 11.52 4.13
CA LEU A 485 -24.94 11.34 4.86
C LEU A 485 -23.95 10.46 4.08
N TRP A 486 -24.41 9.41 3.39
CA TRP A 486 -23.57 8.66 2.47
C TRP A 486 -23.03 9.53 1.33
N ALA A 487 -23.88 10.31 0.67
CA ALA A 487 -23.47 11.23 -0.39
C ALA A 487 -22.42 12.26 0.10
N PHE A 488 -22.59 12.75 1.34
CA PHE A 488 -21.61 13.62 1.97
C PHE A 488 -20.25 12.93 2.14
N CYS A 489 -20.23 11.68 2.65
CA CYS A 489 -19.02 10.89 2.83
C CYS A 489 -18.37 10.55 1.48
N GLU A 490 -19.15 10.17 0.47
CA GLU A 490 -18.64 9.79 -0.86
C GLU A 490 -17.84 10.89 -1.55
N THR A 491 -18.18 12.14 -1.28
CA THR A 491 -17.47 13.29 -1.88
C THR A 491 -16.21 13.70 -1.13
N ARG A 492 -16.00 13.19 0.11
CA ARG A 492 -14.96 13.68 1.04
C ARG A 492 -13.97 12.64 1.52
N MET A 493 -14.27 11.36 1.30
CA MET A 493 -13.39 10.28 1.70
C MET A 493 -13.22 9.24 0.58
N PRO A 494 -12.17 8.40 0.62
CA PRO A 494 -11.99 7.30 -0.32
C PRO A 494 -13.20 6.37 -0.36
N ALA A 495 -13.52 5.81 -1.53
CA ALA A 495 -14.69 4.96 -1.69
C ALA A 495 -14.71 3.73 -0.76
N PHE A 496 -13.52 3.19 -0.41
CA PHE A 496 -13.42 2.05 0.50
C PHE A 496 -13.60 2.44 1.99
N TRP A 497 -13.53 3.74 2.33
CA TRP A 497 -13.84 4.25 3.67
C TRP A 497 -15.33 4.49 3.87
N VAL A 498 -16.07 4.72 2.80
CA VAL A 498 -17.50 5.03 2.91
C VAL A 498 -18.21 3.90 3.67
N PRO A 499 -18.90 4.21 4.78
CA PRO A 499 -19.55 3.21 5.61
C PRO A 499 -20.50 2.33 4.82
N ARG A 500 -20.44 1.03 5.01
CA ARG A 500 -21.48 0.11 4.51
C ARG A 500 -22.76 0.25 5.32
N PHE A 501 -22.59 0.45 6.63
CA PHE A 501 -23.71 0.60 7.56
C PHE A 501 -23.64 1.96 8.25
N ILE A 502 -24.78 2.62 8.36
CA ILE A 502 -24.96 3.82 9.20
C ILE A 502 -26.10 3.53 10.16
N GLU A 503 -25.85 3.80 11.44
CA GLU A 503 -26.85 3.68 12.50
C GLU A 503 -26.94 4.99 13.27
N PHE A 504 -28.12 5.61 13.30
CA PHE A 504 -28.41 6.76 14.16
C PHE A 504 -28.78 6.28 15.56
N ILE A 505 -28.10 6.82 16.56
CA ILE A 505 -28.31 6.49 17.97
C ILE A 505 -28.49 7.78 18.79
N ASP A 506 -29.16 7.68 19.93
CA ASP A 506 -29.42 8.84 20.79
C ASP A 506 -28.17 9.32 21.51
N ALA A 507 -27.29 8.39 21.93
CA ALA A 507 -26.04 8.71 22.64
C ALA A 507 -25.00 7.61 22.45
N MET A 508 -23.71 8.01 22.46
CA MET A 508 -22.59 7.07 22.44
C MET A 508 -22.40 6.43 23.83
N PRO A 509 -22.15 5.10 23.92
CA PRO A 509 -21.72 4.48 25.16
C PRO A 509 -20.33 5.02 25.56
N ARG A 510 -20.17 5.41 26.84
CA ARG A 510 -18.96 6.07 27.30
C ARG A 510 -18.40 5.45 28.58
N THR A 511 -17.07 5.46 28.69
CA THR A 511 -16.37 5.19 29.93
C THR A 511 -16.63 6.32 30.94
N PRO A 512 -16.35 6.11 32.27
CA PRO A 512 -16.40 7.18 33.26
C PRO A 512 -15.57 8.42 32.89
N ASN A 513 -14.49 8.22 32.09
CA ASN A 513 -13.61 9.27 31.58
C ASN A 513 -14.09 9.86 30.25
N GLN A 514 -15.36 9.67 29.91
CA GLN A 514 -16.02 10.22 28.71
C GLN A 514 -15.47 9.71 27.37
N LYS A 515 -14.68 8.64 27.33
CA LYS A 515 -14.24 8.00 26.08
C LYS A 515 -15.32 7.09 25.53
N VAL A 516 -15.57 7.13 24.23
CA VAL A 516 -16.51 6.24 23.53
C VAL A 516 -16.04 4.79 23.66
N MET A 517 -16.94 3.90 24.11
CA MET A 517 -16.66 2.47 24.26
C MET A 517 -16.97 1.73 22.96
N LYS A 518 -16.06 1.80 21.97
CA LYS A 518 -16.23 1.17 20.67
C LYS A 518 -16.44 -0.34 20.74
N TYR A 519 -15.91 -1.02 21.74
CA TYR A 519 -16.14 -2.46 21.95
C TYR A 519 -17.61 -2.78 22.24
N GLU A 520 -18.35 -1.89 22.91
CA GLU A 520 -19.80 -2.05 23.12
C GLU A 520 -20.57 -1.82 21.82
N LEU A 521 -20.16 -0.81 21.04
CA LEU A 521 -20.75 -0.55 19.72
C LEU A 521 -20.59 -1.74 18.77
N ARG A 522 -19.51 -2.51 18.88
CA ARG A 522 -19.30 -3.73 18.09
C ARG A 522 -20.17 -4.91 18.55
N ARG A 523 -20.39 -5.03 19.85
CA ARG A 523 -21.09 -6.20 20.45
C ARG A 523 -22.60 -6.10 20.41
N ASN A 524 -23.15 -4.89 20.39
CA ASN A 524 -24.57 -4.65 20.53
C ASN A 524 -25.15 -4.12 19.23
N ALA A 525 -26.19 -4.77 18.71
CA ALA A 525 -27.19 -4.10 17.87
C ALA A 525 -27.91 -3.11 18.81
N LEU A 526 -27.36 -1.90 18.92
CA LEU A 526 -28.05 -0.82 19.64
C LEU A 526 -29.29 -0.54 18.79
N GLY A 527 -30.47 -0.53 19.38
CA GLY A 527 -31.78 -0.42 18.70
C GLY A 527 -32.03 0.93 18.01
N GLY A 528 -31.04 1.45 17.30
CA GLY A 528 -31.09 2.65 16.50
C GLY A 528 -31.62 2.44 15.09
N ASP A 529 -31.79 3.52 14.31
CA ASP A 529 -32.16 3.45 12.89
C ASP A 529 -30.94 3.02 12.06
N LEU A 530 -30.77 1.71 11.91
CA LEU A 530 -29.71 1.08 11.13
C LEU A 530 -30.14 0.94 9.67
N ARG A 531 -29.28 1.41 8.76
CA ARG A 531 -29.43 1.19 7.32
C ARG A 531 -28.14 0.63 6.72
N GLU A 532 -28.30 -0.28 5.77
CA GLU A 532 -27.24 -0.76 4.90
C GLU A 532 -27.28 0.05 3.60
N ARG A 533 -26.10 0.52 3.17
CA ARG A 533 -25.94 1.18 1.88
C ARG A 533 -26.24 0.17 0.78
N ALA A 534 -27.21 0.49 -0.08
CA ALA A 534 -27.43 -0.28 -1.28
C ALA A 534 -26.09 -0.36 -2.04
N THR A 535 -25.54 -1.56 -2.20
CA THR A 535 -24.37 -1.77 -3.06
C THR A 535 -24.78 -1.28 -4.45
N PRO A 536 -24.14 -0.27 -5.05
CA PRO A 536 -24.43 0.06 -6.42
C PRO A 536 -24.20 -1.22 -7.20
N LEU A 537 -25.24 -1.80 -7.78
CA LEU A 537 -25.07 -2.80 -8.84
C LEU A 537 -23.98 -2.21 -9.74
N ARG A 538 -22.82 -2.88 -9.82
CA ARG A 538 -21.75 -2.48 -10.71
C ARG A 538 -22.44 -2.11 -12.02
N ARG A 539 -22.42 -0.83 -12.41
CA ARG A 539 -22.60 -0.48 -13.80
C ARG A 539 -21.47 -1.22 -14.49
N GLU A 540 -21.79 -2.37 -15.04
CA GLU A 540 -20.97 -2.97 -16.08
C GLU A 540 -20.71 -1.81 -17.04
N LEU A 541 -19.45 -1.40 -17.13
CA LEU A 541 -19.01 -0.54 -18.20
C LEU A 541 -19.31 -1.33 -19.46
N VAL A 542 -20.46 -1.05 -20.04
CA VAL A 542 -20.78 -1.48 -21.40
C VAL A 542 -19.63 -0.96 -22.24
N GLN A 543 -18.77 -1.87 -22.65
CA GLN A 543 -17.71 -1.55 -23.61
C GLN A 543 -18.43 -0.93 -24.82
N PRO A 544 -18.02 0.23 -25.31
CA PRO A 544 -18.52 0.71 -26.59
C PRO A 544 -18.18 -0.39 -27.60
N GLN A 545 -19.22 -0.93 -28.24
CA GLN A 545 -19.07 -1.87 -29.34
C GLN A 545 -18.07 -1.25 -30.33
N ARG A 546 -16.94 -1.91 -30.52
CA ARG A 546 -16.04 -1.55 -31.62
C ARG A 546 -16.85 -1.61 -32.90
N SER A 547 -17.11 -0.46 -33.50
CA SER A 547 -17.63 -0.38 -34.84
C SER A 547 -16.67 -1.15 -35.76
N THR A 548 -17.16 -2.23 -36.33
CA THR A 548 -16.48 -2.93 -37.42
C THR A 548 -16.42 -1.97 -38.59
N GLY A 549 -15.25 -1.34 -38.79
CA GLY A 549 -14.95 -0.60 -39.99
C GLY A 549 -14.96 -1.55 -41.20
N PRO A 550 -15.30 -1.06 -42.40
CA PRO A 550 -15.43 -1.90 -43.57
C PRO A 550 -14.08 -2.55 -43.94
N ALA A 551 -14.16 -3.84 -44.28
CA ALA A 551 -13.04 -4.65 -44.74
C ALA A 551 -12.39 -4.03 -46.00
N ILE A 552 -11.08 -3.81 -45.94
CA ILE A 552 -10.27 -3.44 -47.10
C ILE A 552 -10.06 -4.72 -47.93
N PRO A 553 -10.36 -4.73 -49.26
CA PRO A 553 -10.13 -5.88 -50.09
C PRO A 553 -8.61 -6.10 -50.33
N PRO A 554 -8.17 -7.35 -50.52
CA PRO A 554 -6.75 -7.65 -50.73
C PRO A 554 -6.26 -7.08 -52.05
N ALA A 555 -5.12 -6.39 -52.03
CA ALA A 555 -4.40 -5.93 -53.18
C ALA A 555 -3.83 -7.16 -53.95
N THR A 556 -4.21 -7.32 -55.20
CA THR A 556 -3.62 -8.23 -56.17
C THR A 556 -2.27 -7.68 -56.65
N ARG A 557 -1.29 -8.55 -56.60
CA ARG A 557 0.10 -8.62 -57.07
C ARG A 557 1.19 -8.22 -56.11
#